data_5d604afde991a4dbb3bc19e3f1552d09
#
_entry.id   5d604afde991a4dbb3bc19e3f1552d09
#
_cell.length_a   1.000
_cell.length_b   1.000
_cell.length_c   1.000
_cell.angle_alpha   90.00
_cell.angle_beta   90.00
_cell.angle_gamma   90.00
#
_symmetry.space_group_name_H-M   'P 1'
#
loop_
_entity.id
_entity.type
_entity.pdbx_description
1 polymer ?
#
loop_
_entity_poly.entity_id
_entity_poly.type
_entity_poly.pdbx_seq_one_letter_code
_entity_poly.pdbx_strand_id
1 'polypeptide(L)'
;MVKKAYYRSFQAVFNVGARCLVWRRPIPVSGPGSICQIPGILKKEKVTKAMVVTGPNVGKKLAPKILAELDRAGISYITFMEVESNPSVNTVNRIQKLYLDNACDGFIAIGGGSPMDAAKAAAARVVRPNTEVGKMAGLLKVGKKLPPFLAVPTTAGTGSETTIAAVITDSETHHKYALMDLHLVPKYAILDPEMTRELPKKVTSTTGMDALTHAVEAYLCWTYNTNESIRLAEEAVCEIFRYLEPAYRDGDDMEARTQMLIAAYKAGFAFTRAGVGNVHAIAHTLGGLYNTPHGLANAVILPIVLEDYGEAVYEKLAHLAELTGVKYSGTDAEKAKAFIDEIRAMNRRMEIPTGFDFIQEKDIPQMVEWALAEANPVYPVPVVYDKKRCEAVIRRIIDEA
;
A
#
# COMPACT_ATOMS: atom_id res chain seq x y z
N MET A 1 22.56 -5.34 22.07
CA MET A 1 21.63 -4.79 23.10
C MET A 1 21.43 -3.26 22.96
N VAL A 2 22.47 -2.45 22.93
CA VAL A 2 22.38 -0.97 22.90
C VAL A 2 21.56 -0.45 21.71
N LYS A 3 21.81 -0.92 20.47
CA LYS A 3 21.07 -0.49 19.28
C LYS A 3 19.55 -0.80 19.39
N LYS A 4 19.18 -2.00 19.89
CA LYS A 4 17.78 -2.38 20.07
C LYS A 4 17.07 -1.46 21.07
N ALA A 5 17.71 -1.14 22.19
CA ALA A 5 17.17 -0.21 23.18
C ALA A 5 16.97 1.20 22.57
N TYR A 6 17.95 1.69 21.81
CA TYR A 6 17.83 2.97 21.09
C TYR A 6 16.64 2.97 20.13
N TYR A 7 16.47 1.94 19.29
CA TYR A 7 15.35 1.86 18.35
C TYR A 7 13.99 1.85 19.08
N ARG A 8 13.87 1.09 20.16
CA ARG A 8 12.64 1.05 20.96
C ARG A 8 12.33 2.39 21.64
N SER A 9 13.35 3.08 22.15
CA SER A 9 13.21 4.43 22.72
C SER A 9 12.77 5.43 21.66
N PHE A 10 13.40 5.41 20.49
CA PHE A 10 13.00 6.24 19.36
C PHE A 10 11.54 6.02 18.97
N GLN A 11 11.11 4.76 18.81
CA GLN A 11 9.75 4.40 18.46
C GLN A 11 8.75 4.85 19.52
N ALA A 12 9.08 4.72 20.81
CA ALA A 12 8.22 5.19 21.91
C ALA A 12 8.02 6.71 21.86
N VAL A 13 9.09 7.49 21.69
CA VAL A 13 9.02 8.95 21.57
C VAL A 13 8.25 9.36 20.30
N PHE A 14 8.53 8.71 19.16
CA PHE A 14 7.82 8.95 17.91
C PHE A 14 6.31 8.69 18.06
N ASN A 15 5.92 7.62 18.76
CA ASN A 15 4.51 7.30 19.01
C ASN A 15 3.80 8.40 19.80
N VAL A 16 4.46 8.98 20.81
CA VAL A 16 3.89 10.11 21.57
C VAL A 16 3.62 11.29 20.62
N GLY A 17 4.58 11.66 19.79
CA GLY A 17 4.39 12.71 18.80
C GLY A 17 3.27 12.39 17.78
N ALA A 18 3.22 11.16 17.30
CA ALA A 18 2.21 10.71 16.35
C ALA A 18 0.78 10.72 16.92
N ARG A 19 0.61 10.55 18.24
CA ARG A 19 -0.71 10.67 18.92
C ARG A 19 -1.24 12.10 18.97
N CYS A 20 -0.36 13.09 18.85
CA CYS A 20 -0.75 14.51 18.82
C CYS A 20 -1.19 14.96 17.42
N LEU A 21 -1.00 14.14 16.38
CA LEU A 21 -1.37 14.46 15.01
C LEU A 21 -2.83 14.12 14.71
N VAL A 22 -3.47 14.94 13.86
CA VAL A 22 -4.83 14.68 13.37
C VAL A 22 -4.78 13.77 12.17
N TRP A 23 -4.98 12.49 12.39
CA TRP A 23 -5.03 11.48 11.33
C TRP A 23 -6.37 11.56 10.59
N ARG A 24 -6.27 11.77 9.27
CA ARG A 24 -7.46 11.84 8.43
C ARG A 24 -7.74 10.47 7.83
N ARG A 25 -9.01 10.15 7.67
CA ARG A 25 -9.50 8.99 6.96
C ARG A 25 -10.24 9.46 5.71
N PRO A 26 -9.95 8.93 4.52
CA PRO A 26 -10.75 9.22 3.34
C PRO A 26 -12.20 8.81 3.53
N ILE A 27 -13.11 9.55 2.94
CA ILE A 27 -14.53 9.16 2.91
C ILE A 27 -14.67 8.05 1.86
N PRO A 28 -14.99 6.79 2.26
CA PRO A 28 -15.19 5.73 1.30
C PRO A 28 -16.54 5.89 0.60
N VAL A 29 -16.55 5.67 -0.72
CA VAL A 29 -17.74 5.54 -1.54
C VAL A 29 -17.62 4.20 -2.24
N SER A 30 -18.37 3.19 -1.77
CA SER A 30 -18.17 1.80 -2.17
C SER A 30 -19.39 1.19 -2.83
N GLY A 31 -19.13 0.20 -3.67
CA GLY A 31 -20.12 -0.62 -4.36
C GLY A 31 -20.12 -0.43 -5.87
N PRO A 32 -20.77 -1.36 -6.61
CA PRO A 32 -20.87 -1.30 -8.06
C PRO A 32 -21.49 0.02 -8.54
N GLY A 33 -20.83 0.68 -9.51
CA GLY A 33 -21.28 1.96 -10.05
C GLY A 33 -20.98 3.18 -9.18
N SER A 34 -20.16 3.03 -8.10
CA SER A 34 -19.83 4.17 -7.23
C SER A 34 -19.06 5.29 -7.97
N ILE A 35 -18.44 5.03 -9.11
CA ILE A 35 -17.86 6.05 -9.98
C ILE A 35 -18.91 7.07 -10.48
N CYS A 36 -20.18 6.71 -10.60
CA CYS A 36 -21.26 7.63 -10.99
C CYS A 36 -21.49 8.74 -9.96
N GLN A 37 -20.99 8.60 -8.74
CA GLN A 37 -21.08 9.61 -7.69
C GLN A 37 -19.98 10.69 -7.80
N ILE A 38 -18.92 10.44 -8.58
CA ILE A 38 -17.77 11.37 -8.74
C ILE A 38 -18.24 12.78 -9.12
N PRO A 39 -19.12 13.00 -10.13
CA PRO A 39 -19.55 14.33 -10.49
C PRO A 39 -20.27 15.08 -9.35
N GLY A 40 -21.12 14.38 -8.58
CA GLY A 40 -21.79 14.93 -7.42
C GLY A 40 -20.82 15.36 -6.31
N ILE A 41 -19.77 14.55 -6.09
CA ILE A 41 -18.69 14.86 -5.13
C ILE A 41 -17.91 16.09 -5.59
N LEU A 42 -17.52 16.17 -6.86
CA LEU A 42 -16.78 17.31 -7.40
C LEU A 42 -17.58 18.61 -7.27
N LYS A 43 -18.90 18.58 -7.58
CA LYS A 43 -19.80 19.74 -7.38
C LYS A 43 -19.88 20.16 -5.92
N LYS A 44 -19.99 19.21 -4.98
CA LYS A 44 -19.96 19.46 -3.54
C LYS A 44 -18.65 20.10 -3.09
N GLU A 45 -17.53 19.68 -3.67
CA GLU A 45 -16.19 20.23 -3.40
C GLU A 45 -15.91 21.52 -4.19
N LYS A 46 -16.87 21.99 -5.00
CA LYS A 46 -16.76 23.17 -5.86
C LYS A 46 -15.64 23.07 -6.90
N VAL A 47 -15.35 21.86 -7.35
CA VAL A 47 -14.39 21.59 -8.43
C VAL A 47 -15.08 21.87 -9.76
N THR A 48 -14.48 22.74 -10.55
CA THR A 48 -14.97 23.17 -11.88
C THR A 48 -14.20 22.50 -13.00
N LYS A 49 -12.92 22.21 -12.77
CA LYS A 49 -12.04 21.53 -13.73
C LYS A 49 -11.12 20.53 -13.03
N ALA A 50 -11.34 19.25 -13.27
CA ALA A 50 -10.55 18.17 -12.65
C ALA A 50 -9.30 17.83 -13.45
N MET A 51 -8.18 17.57 -12.76
CA MET A 51 -7.00 16.91 -13.30
C MET A 51 -7.14 15.39 -13.12
N VAL A 52 -7.30 14.65 -14.20
CA VAL A 52 -7.41 13.17 -14.18
C VAL A 52 -6.05 12.56 -14.44
N VAL A 53 -5.52 11.79 -13.49
CA VAL A 53 -4.19 11.20 -13.53
C VAL A 53 -4.28 9.69 -13.54
N THR A 54 -3.63 9.03 -14.50
CA THR A 54 -3.63 7.57 -14.62
C THR A 54 -2.42 7.07 -15.42
N GLY A 55 -2.21 5.76 -15.44
CA GLY A 55 -1.25 5.09 -16.32
C GLY A 55 -1.86 4.70 -17.66
N PRO A 56 -1.04 4.33 -18.67
CA PRO A 56 -1.49 4.14 -20.06
C PRO A 56 -2.56 3.04 -20.20
N ASN A 57 -2.41 1.92 -19.51
CA ASN A 57 -3.34 0.79 -19.64
C ASN A 57 -4.71 1.12 -19.02
N VAL A 58 -4.71 1.67 -17.80
CA VAL A 58 -5.93 2.10 -17.11
C VAL A 58 -6.57 3.28 -17.85
N GLY A 59 -5.75 4.20 -18.39
CA GLY A 59 -6.20 5.32 -19.21
C GLY A 59 -6.99 4.87 -20.44
N LYS A 60 -6.56 3.80 -21.12
CA LYS A 60 -7.26 3.26 -22.29
C LYS A 60 -8.54 2.49 -21.94
N LYS A 61 -8.52 1.71 -20.86
CA LYS A 61 -9.58 0.74 -20.57
C LYS A 61 -10.63 1.24 -19.57
N LEU A 62 -10.20 1.92 -18.51
CA LEU A 62 -11.07 2.23 -17.36
C LEU A 62 -11.37 3.72 -17.22
N ALA A 63 -10.41 4.61 -17.52
CA ALA A 63 -10.65 6.05 -17.42
C ALA A 63 -11.84 6.53 -18.27
N PRO A 64 -12.10 6.00 -19.49
CA PRO A 64 -13.27 6.40 -20.27
C PRO A 64 -14.61 6.26 -19.54
N LYS A 65 -14.75 5.27 -18.64
CA LYS A 65 -15.96 5.10 -17.83
C LYS A 65 -16.20 6.35 -16.94
N ILE A 66 -15.17 6.87 -16.30
CA ILE A 66 -15.22 8.05 -15.43
C ILE A 66 -15.37 9.33 -16.25
N LEU A 67 -14.62 9.46 -17.36
CA LEU A 67 -14.71 10.64 -18.23
C LEU A 67 -16.13 10.83 -18.79
N ALA A 68 -16.80 9.74 -19.17
CA ALA A 68 -18.19 9.77 -19.61
C ALA A 68 -19.16 10.29 -18.53
N GLU A 69 -18.89 10.00 -17.24
CA GLU A 69 -19.68 10.57 -16.14
C GLU A 69 -19.43 12.08 -15.98
N LEU A 70 -18.19 12.52 -16.14
CA LEU A 70 -17.84 13.95 -16.11
C LEU A 70 -18.48 14.71 -17.27
N ASP A 71 -18.41 14.16 -18.49
CA ASP A 71 -19.04 14.73 -19.69
C ASP A 71 -20.55 14.90 -19.52
N ARG A 72 -21.23 13.85 -19.05
CA ARG A 72 -22.68 13.88 -18.76
C ARG A 72 -23.06 14.94 -17.74
N ALA A 73 -22.18 15.21 -16.80
CA ALA A 73 -22.40 16.19 -15.73
C ALA A 73 -21.95 17.62 -16.08
N GLY A 74 -21.32 17.82 -17.26
CA GLY A 74 -20.76 19.09 -17.71
C GLY A 74 -19.56 19.56 -16.89
N ILE A 75 -18.78 18.65 -16.33
CA ILE A 75 -17.56 18.98 -15.57
C ILE A 75 -16.36 18.91 -16.51
N SER A 76 -15.63 20.01 -16.62
CA SER A 76 -14.40 20.07 -17.41
C SER A 76 -13.28 19.27 -16.77
N TYR A 77 -12.40 18.72 -17.60
CA TYR A 77 -11.23 17.98 -17.11
C TYR A 77 -10.05 18.08 -18.09
N ILE A 78 -8.86 17.81 -17.55
CA ILE A 78 -7.63 17.56 -18.30
C ILE A 78 -7.11 16.18 -17.88
N THR A 79 -6.58 15.42 -18.83
CA THR A 79 -6.06 14.07 -18.56
C THR A 79 -4.55 14.02 -18.68
N PHE A 80 -3.93 13.25 -17.77
CA PHE A 80 -2.56 12.77 -17.88
C PHE A 80 -2.58 11.24 -17.75
N MET A 81 -2.32 10.52 -18.85
CA MET A 81 -2.47 9.05 -18.93
C MET A 81 -1.13 8.34 -19.15
N GLU A 82 -0.02 8.95 -18.74
CA GLU A 82 1.33 8.47 -19.04
C GLU A 82 2.13 8.15 -17.75
N VAL A 83 1.44 7.88 -16.62
CA VAL A 83 2.16 7.54 -15.38
C VAL A 83 2.78 6.15 -15.51
N GLU A 84 4.09 6.08 -15.35
CA GLU A 84 4.89 4.85 -15.33
C GLU A 84 4.76 4.08 -14.00
N SER A 85 5.16 2.82 -13.98
CA SER A 85 5.06 1.95 -12.80
C SER A 85 5.87 2.44 -11.58
N ASN A 86 6.92 3.22 -11.80
CA ASN A 86 7.70 3.88 -10.76
C ASN A 86 7.74 5.37 -11.09
N PRO A 87 6.76 6.16 -10.63
CA PRO A 87 6.59 7.53 -11.09
C PRO A 87 7.81 8.39 -10.77
N SER A 88 8.28 9.10 -11.78
CA SER A 88 9.46 9.93 -11.69
C SER A 88 9.15 11.37 -11.27
N VAL A 89 10.18 12.09 -10.81
CA VAL A 89 10.10 13.55 -10.57
C VAL A 89 9.64 14.29 -11.82
N ASN A 90 10.08 13.86 -13.01
CA ASN A 90 9.68 14.46 -14.28
C ASN A 90 8.19 14.32 -14.53
N THR A 91 7.63 13.13 -14.28
CA THR A 91 6.18 12.88 -14.38
C THR A 91 5.39 13.76 -13.43
N VAL A 92 5.82 13.87 -12.18
CA VAL A 92 5.22 14.76 -11.19
C VAL A 92 5.20 16.23 -11.66
N ASN A 93 6.33 16.71 -12.19
CA ASN A 93 6.44 18.10 -12.69
C ASN A 93 5.57 18.33 -13.95
N ARG A 94 5.45 17.35 -14.85
CA ARG A 94 4.54 17.42 -16.02
C ARG A 94 3.07 17.52 -15.60
N ILE A 95 2.65 16.71 -14.62
CA ILE A 95 1.27 16.75 -14.07
C ILE A 95 1.02 18.12 -13.43
N GLN A 96 1.94 18.61 -12.58
CA GLN A 96 1.83 19.94 -11.97
C GLN A 96 1.67 21.04 -13.02
N LYS A 97 2.53 21.03 -14.05
CA LYS A 97 2.48 22.03 -15.13
C LYS A 97 1.13 22.00 -15.85
N LEU A 98 0.64 20.82 -16.25
CA LEU A 98 -0.67 20.70 -16.88
C LEU A 98 -1.80 21.18 -15.98
N TYR A 99 -1.75 20.88 -14.68
CA TYR A 99 -2.73 21.36 -13.72
C TYR A 99 -2.79 22.90 -13.68
N LEU A 100 -1.63 23.56 -13.59
CA LEU A 100 -1.54 25.03 -13.50
C LEU A 100 -1.89 25.70 -14.82
N ASP A 101 -1.35 25.24 -15.95
CA ASP A 101 -1.59 25.81 -17.29
C ASP A 101 -3.06 25.77 -17.69
N ASN A 102 -3.80 24.80 -17.16
CA ASN A 102 -5.23 24.62 -17.47
C ASN A 102 -6.17 25.10 -16.36
N ALA A 103 -5.65 25.75 -15.31
CA ALA A 103 -6.42 26.21 -14.16
C ALA A 103 -7.32 25.11 -13.55
N CYS A 104 -6.79 23.90 -13.40
CA CYS A 104 -7.50 22.85 -12.68
C CYS A 104 -7.62 23.19 -11.19
N ASP A 105 -8.67 22.69 -10.53
CA ASP A 105 -8.97 22.98 -9.12
C ASP A 105 -9.25 21.74 -8.27
N GLY A 106 -9.09 20.51 -8.84
CA GLY A 106 -9.21 19.24 -8.16
C GLY A 106 -8.45 18.12 -8.87
N PHE A 107 -8.24 16.99 -8.18
CA PHE A 107 -7.58 15.79 -8.71
C PHE A 107 -8.49 14.58 -8.66
N ILE A 108 -8.43 13.74 -9.70
CA ILE A 108 -8.94 12.38 -9.74
C ILE A 108 -7.77 11.48 -10.14
N ALA A 109 -7.30 10.64 -9.22
CA ALA A 109 -6.26 9.64 -9.49
C ALA A 109 -6.91 8.28 -9.70
N ILE A 110 -6.67 7.66 -10.87
CA ILE A 110 -7.27 6.37 -11.25
C ILE A 110 -6.14 5.36 -11.44
N GLY A 111 -6.11 4.28 -10.66
CA GLY A 111 -5.10 3.25 -10.81
C GLY A 111 -4.74 2.54 -9.51
N GLY A 112 -3.60 1.85 -9.52
CA GLY A 112 -2.95 1.35 -8.32
C GLY A 112 -2.09 2.43 -7.64
N GLY A 113 -1.06 2.03 -6.90
CA GLY A 113 -0.19 2.95 -6.16
C GLY A 113 0.47 4.02 -7.02
N SER A 114 1.08 3.65 -8.17
CA SER A 114 1.87 4.58 -8.98
C SER A 114 1.12 5.81 -9.48
N PRO A 115 -0.08 5.72 -10.10
CA PRO A 115 -0.84 6.89 -10.48
C PRO A 115 -1.31 7.73 -9.29
N MET A 116 -1.63 7.08 -8.16
CA MET A 116 -2.03 7.80 -6.94
C MET A 116 -0.86 8.57 -6.35
N ASP A 117 0.32 7.96 -6.27
CA ASP A 117 1.53 8.58 -5.73
C ASP A 117 1.99 9.74 -6.60
N ALA A 118 1.99 9.58 -7.94
CA ALA A 118 2.28 10.67 -8.88
C ALA A 118 1.32 11.85 -8.69
N ALA A 119 0.01 11.58 -8.59
CA ALA A 119 -1.00 12.61 -8.40
C ALA A 119 -0.88 13.30 -7.04
N LYS A 120 -0.62 12.57 -5.95
CA LYS A 120 -0.37 13.13 -4.61
C LYS A 120 0.86 14.04 -4.60
N ALA A 121 1.98 13.59 -5.19
CA ALA A 121 3.19 14.38 -5.28
C ALA A 121 2.99 15.62 -6.16
N ALA A 122 2.26 15.51 -7.28
CA ALA A 122 1.91 16.65 -8.11
C ALA A 122 1.01 17.65 -7.38
N ALA A 123 0.01 17.18 -6.62
CA ALA A 123 -0.83 18.03 -5.79
C ALA A 123 -0.02 18.74 -4.68
N ALA A 124 0.98 18.05 -4.10
CA ALA A 124 1.94 18.68 -3.17
C ALA A 124 2.75 19.78 -3.85
N ARG A 125 3.20 19.56 -5.09
CA ARG A 125 3.89 20.57 -5.91
C ARG A 125 2.99 21.76 -6.27
N VAL A 126 1.69 21.54 -6.49
CA VAL A 126 0.72 22.62 -6.74
C VAL A 126 0.64 23.56 -5.54
N VAL A 127 0.58 23.05 -4.32
CA VAL A 127 0.52 23.88 -3.09
C VAL A 127 1.88 24.36 -2.60
N ARG A 128 2.98 23.80 -3.14
CA ARG A 128 4.39 24.18 -2.88
C ARG A 128 5.14 24.43 -4.19
N PRO A 129 4.72 25.39 -5.03
CA PRO A 129 5.25 25.54 -6.39
C PRO A 129 6.76 25.79 -6.44
N ASN A 130 7.33 26.43 -5.41
CA ASN A 130 8.74 26.79 -5.33
C ASN A 130 9.59 25.73 -4.59
N THR A 131 9.02 24.56 -4.22
CA THR A 131 9.73 23.50 -3.50
C THR A 131 9.88 22.28 -4.39
N GLU A 132 11.09 21.88 -4.72
CA GLU A 132 11.36 20.67 -5.49
C GLU A 132 10.83 19.42 -4.80
N VAL A 133 10.45 18.39 -5.58
CA VAL A 133 9.87 17.15 -5.05
C VAL A 133 10.78 16.51 -4.01
N GLY A 134 12.09 16.40 -4.30
CA GLY A 134 13.07 15.80 -3.39
C GLY A 134 13.20 16.53 -2.05
N LYS A 135 12.96 17.83 -2.01
CA LYS A 135 12.97 18.60 -0.73
C LYS A 135 11.76 18.31 0.14
N MET A 136 10.70 17.72 -0.42
CA MET A 136 9.52 17.26 0.32
C MET A 136 9.63 15.79 0.75
N ALA A 137 10.74 15.10 0.44
CA ALA A 137 11.00 13.73 0.90
C ALA A 137 11.09 13.65 2.43
N GLY A 138 10.52 12.58 3.01
CA GLY A 138 10.44 12.36 4.45
C GLY A 138 9.15 12.90 5.08
N LEU A 139 9.15 13.08 6.40
CA LEU A 139 7.94 13.33 7.19
C LEU A 139 7.55 14.82 7.24
N LEU A 140 6.24 15.09 7.06
CA LEU A 140 5.55 16.36 7.33
C LEU A 140 6.13 17.59 6.64
N LYS A 141 6.73 17.42 5.45
CA LYS A 141 7.38 18.52 4.72
C LYS A 141 6.45 19.22 3.71
N VAL A 142 5.30 18.65 3.39
CA VAL A 142 4.29 19.33 2.56
C VAL A 142 3.58 20.41 3.37
N GLY A 143 3.03 20.07 4.54
CA GLY A 143 2.48 21.00 5.51
C GLY A 143 1.40 21.97 4.99
N LYS A 144 0.76 21.65 3.86
CA LYS A 144 -0.32 22.43 3.24
C LYS A 144 -1.42 21.51 2.72
N LYS A 145 -2.67 21.94 2.92
CA LYS A 145 -3.84 21.22 2.41
C LYS A 145 -3.80 21.15 0.89
N LEU A 146 -3.97 19.95 0.34
CA LEU A 146 -4.08 19.73 -1.10
C LEU A 146 -5.44 20.23 -1.64
N PRO A 147 -5.55 20.48 -2.97
CA PRO A 147 -6.82 20.59 -3.65
C PRO A 147 -7.71 19.38 -3.39
N PRO A 148 -9.04 19.47 -3.61
CA PRO A 148 -9.92 18.30 -3.53
C PRO A 148 -9.33 17.12 -4.31
N PHE A 149 -9.20 15.96 -3.66
CA PHE A 149 -8.52 14.80 -4.20
C PHE A 149 -9.40 13.55 -4.04
N LEU A 150 -9.73 12.93 -5.17
CA LEU A 150 -10.46 11.68 -5.25
C LEU A 150 -9.51 10.59 -5.73
N ALA A 151 -9.43 9.48 -5.01
CA ALA A 151 -8.67 8.30 -5.41
C ALA A 151 -9.64 7.20 -5.85
N VAL A 152 -9.39 6.63 -7.02
CA VAL A 152 -10.17 5.53 -7.62
C VAL A 152 -9.24 4.34 -7.82
N PRO A 153 -9.14 3.42 -6.85
CA PRO A 153 -8.27 2.25 -6.96
C PRO A 153 -8.78 1.31 -8.05
N THR A 154 -7.83 0.80 -8.84
CA THR A 154 -8.08 -0.26 -9.83
C THR A 154 -7.37 -1.56 -9.45
N THR A 155 -6.79 -1.61 -8.26
CA THR A 155 -6.22 -2.80 -7.61
C THR A 155 -6.68 -2.85 -6.16
N ALA A 156 -6.89 -4.03 -5.62
CA ALA A 156 -7.23 -4.23 -4.21
C ALA A 156 -5.96 -4.68 -3.47
N GLY A 157 -5.05 -3.76 -3.18
CA GLY A 157 -3.74 -4.10 -2.62
C GLY A 157 -3.06 -2.97 -1.89
N THR A 158 -2.52 -2.01 -2.61
CA THR A 158 -1.61 -0.98 -2.10
C THR A 158 -2.20 -0.08 -1.02
N GLY A 159 -3.53 0.07 -0.98
CA GLY A 159 -4.19 0.98 -0.05
C GLY A 159 -3.78 2.45 -0.22
N SER A 160 -3.12 2.83 -1.34
CA SER A 160 -2.62 4.20 -1.55
C SER A 160 -3.73 5.24 -1.45
N GLU A 161 -4.98 4.88 -1.71
CA GLU A 161 -6.15 5.74 -1.49
C GLU A 161 -6.34 6.18 -0.02
N THR A 162 -5.65 5.53 0.93
CA THR A 162 -5.74 5.84 2.38
C THR A 162 -4.45 6.34 2.99
N THR A 163 -3.33 6.29 2.24
CA THR A 163 -2.01 6.52 2.83
C THR A 163 -1.58 7.98 2.84
N ILE A 164 -0.73 8.30 3.83
CA ILE A 164 0.01 9.57 3.92
C ILE A 164 1.22 9.62 2.99
N ALA A 165 1.51 8.54 2.28
CA ALA A 165 2.72 8.38 1.50
C ALA A 165 2.49 8.58 0.00
N ALA A 166 3.54 9.05 -0.68
CA ALA A 166 3.70 9.03 -2.13
C ALA A 166 5.15 8.68 -2.45
N VAL A 167 5.38 7.54 -3.10
CA VAL A 167 6.72 7.06 -3.45
C VAL A 167 7.08 7.54 -4.85
N ILE A 168 8.18 8.27 -4.95
CA ILE A 168 8.65 8.88 -6.20
C ILE A 168 10.09 8.44 -6.47
N THR A 169 10.40 8.22 -7.73
CA THR A 169 11.74 7.87 -8.21
C THR A 169 12.47 9.12 -8.69
N ASP A 170 13.64 9.36 -8.17
CA ASP A 170 14.53 10.38 -8.71
C ASP A 170 14.98 9.98 -10.12
N SER A 171 14.80 10.89 -11.08
CA SER A 171 15.06 10.59 -12.49
C SER A 171 16.54 10.47 -12.83
N GLU A 172 17.43 11.05 -12.02
CA GLU A 172 18.87 11.07 -12.26
C GLU A 172 19.59 9.95 -11.51
N THR A 173 19.22 9.76 -10.24
CA THR A 173 19.91 8.81 -9.36
C THR A 173 19.20 7.44 -9.30
N HIS A 174 18.00 7.33 -9.85
CA HIS A 174 17.11 6.17 -9.73
C HIS A 174 16.75 5.78 -8.28
N HIS A 175 17.07 6.65 -7.32
CA HIS A 175 16.75 6.45 -5.92
C HIS A 175 15.28 6.72 -5.66
N LYS A 176 14.60 5.78 -4.98
CA LYS A 176 13.21 5.94 -4.55
C LYS A 176 13.16 6.60 -3.17
N TYR A 177 12.28 7.56 -3.01
CA TYR A 177 11.99 8.19 -1.73
C TYR A 177 10.50 8.44 -1.56
N ALA A 178 10.07 8.47 -0.32
CA ALA A 178 8.67 8.73 0.00
C ALA A 178 8.48 10.17 0.52
N LEU A 179 7.48 10.86 -0.02
CA LEU A 179 6.86 11.99 0.64
C LEU A 179 5.85 11.42 1.64
N MET A 180 5.91 11.84 2.89
CA MET A 180 5.00 11.37 3.94
C MET A 180 4.41 12.56 4.69
N ASP A 181 3.12 12.83 4.45
CA ASP A 181 2.43 13.97 5.07
C ASP A 181 0.94 13.69 5.21
N LEU A 182 0.34 14.08 6.33
CA LEU A 182 -1.09 13.91 6.59
C LEU A 182 -1.98 14.60 5.55
N HIS A 183 -1.46 15.60 4.84
CA HIS A 183 -2.18 16.28 3.78
C HIS A 183 -2.22 15.50 2.47
N LEU A 184 -1.36 14.46 2.29
CA LEU A 184 -1.37 13.59 1.10
C LEU A 184 -2.51 12.58 1.11
N VAL A 185 -3.16 12.38 2.25
CA VAL A 185 -4.33 11.49 2.33
C VAL A 185 -5.45 12.03 1.44
N PRO A 186 -5.93 11.25 0.46
CA PRO A 186 -7.07 11.62 -0.37
C PRO A 186 -8.29 11.97 0.47
N LYS A 187 -9.14 12.88 -0.01
CA LYS A 187 -10.37 13.21 0.70
C LYS A 187 -11.45 12.14 0.52
N TYR A 188 -11.48 11.53 -0.67
CA TYR A 188 -12.43 10.47 -1.03
C TYR A 188 -11.70 9.28 -1.62
N ALA A 189 -12.17 8.07 -1.26
CA ALA A 189 -11.78 6.80 -1.86
C ALA A 189 -13.01 6.19 -2.55
N ILE A 190 -12.99 6.09 -3.87
CA ILE A 190 -14.09 5.56 -4.69
C ILE A 190 -13.79 4.08 -4.95
N LEU A 191 -14.43 3.21 -4.19
CA LEU A 191 -14.18 1.77 -4.17
C LEU A 191 -15.19 1.04 -5.07
N ASP A 192 -15.04 1.22 -6.38
CA ASP A 192 -15.94 0.60 -7.37
C ASP A 192 -15.36 -0.73 -7.85
N PRO A 193 -16.00 -1.88 -7.57
CA PRO A 193 -15.50 -3.19 -7.98
C PRO A 193 -15.43 -3.37 -9.51
N GLU A 194 -16.24 -2.62 -10.27
CA GLU A 194 -16.14 -2.60 -11.73
C GLU A 194 -14.76 -2.12 -12.24
N MET A 195 -14.04 -1.36 -11.42
CA MET A 195 -12.70 -0.90 -11.75
C MET A 195 -11.62 -1.97 -11.54
N THR A 196 -11.96 -3.08 -10.86
CA THR A 196 -11.06 -4.22 -10.62
C THR A 196 -11.50 -5.49 -11.35
N ARG A 197 -12.65 -5.48 -12.02
CA ARG A 197 -13.28 -6.64 -12.65
C ARG A 197 -12.35 -7.36 -13.65
N GLU A 198 -11.67 -6.60 -14.51
CA GLU A 198 -10.81 -7.12 -15.55
C GLU A 198 -9.33 -7.32 -15.11
N LEU A 199 -9.05 -7.29 -13.80
CA LEU A 199 -7.69 -7.54 -13.33
C LEU A 199 -7.25 -8.97 -13.66
N PRO A 200 -6.05 -9.16 -14.23
CA PRO A 200 -5.48 -10.49 -14.40
C PRO A 200 -5.38 -11.23 -13.06
N LYS A 201 -5.59 -12.55 -13.08
CA LYS A 201 -5.49 -13.41 -11.89
C LYS A 201 -4.20 -13.17 -11.09
N LYS A 202 -3.05 -13.12 -11.77
CA LYS A 202 -1.76 -12.87 -11.15
C LYS A 202 -1.70 -11.50 -10.42
N VAL A 203 -2.35 -10.48 -10.97
CA VAL A 203 -2.39 -9.15 -10.31
C VAL A 203 -3.35 -9.20 -9.13
N THR A 204 -4.52 -9.86 -9.27
CA THR A 204 -5.48 -10.04 -8.17
C THR A 204 -4.82 -10.75 -6.98
N SER A 205 -4.13 -11.88 -7.21
CA SER A 205 -3.49 -12.64 -6.13
C SER A 205 -2.38 -11.84 -5.46
N THR A 206 -1.45 -11.29 -6.24
CA THR A 206 -0.28 -10.60 -5.66
C THR A 206 -0.66 -9.31 -4.95
N THR A 207 -1.62 -8.54 -5.47
CA THR A 207 -2.08 -7.32 -4.77
C THR A 207 -2.92 -7.64 -3.55
N GLY A 208 -3.74 -8.71 -3.59
CA GLY A 208 -4.49 -9.15 -2.41
C GLY A 208 -3.59 -9.65 -1.28
N MET A 209 -2.51 -10.37 -1.62
CA MET A 209 -1.50 -10.78 -0.64
C MET A 209 -0.67 -9.59 -0.12
N ASP A 210 -0.49 -8.54 -0.92
CA ASP A 210 0.08 -7.26 -0.48
C ASP A 210 -0.80 -6.60 0.59
N ALA A 211 -2.12 -6.54 0.35
CA ALA A 211 -3.07 -6.07 1.36
C ALA A 211 -3.05 -6.91 2.63
N LEU A 212 -2.92 -8.25 2.51
CA LEU A 212 -2.76 -9.13 3.67
C LEU A 212 -1.49 -8.80 4.45
N THR A 213 -0.37 -8.59 3.75
CA THR A 213 0.90 -8.22 4.37
C THR A 213 0.78 -6.89 5.11
N HIS A 214 0.17 -5.88 4.51
CA HIS A 214 -0.12 -4.60 5.15
C HIS A 214 -0.93 -4.78 6.45
N ALA A 215 -2.01 -5.56 6.40
CA ALA A 215 -2.89 -5.79 7.55
C ALA A 215 -2.15 -6.55 8.67
N VAL A 216 -1.43 -7.62 8.33
CA VAL A 216 -0.70 -8.45 9.30
C VAL A 216 0.44 -7.65 9.94
N GLU A 217 1.28 -6.96 9.16
CA GLU A 217 2.37 -6.15 9.73
C GLU A 217 1.85 -5.00 10.59
N ALA A 218 0.77 -4.34 10.17
CA ALA A 218 0.10 -3.33 10.99
C ALA A 218 -0.43 -3.92 12.30
N TYR A 219 -1.08 -5.08 12.27
CA TYR A 219 -1.57 -5.76 13.47
C TYR A 219 -0.44 -6.17 14.43
N LEU A 220 0.66 -6.66 13.89
CA LEU A 220 1.83 -7.09 14.67
C LEU A 220 2.66 -5.94 15.21
N CYS A 221 2.43 -4.71 14.75
CA CYS A 221 3.12 -3.52 15.24
C CYS A 221 3.14 -3.47 16.78
N TRP A 222 4.32 -3.22 17.36
CA TRP A 222 4.45 -3.30 18.82
C TRP A 222 4.03 -2.00 19.54
N THR A 223 3.97 -0.84 18.89
CA THR A 223 3.76 0.41 19.63
C THR A 223 2.90 1.48 18.93
N TYR A 224 2.81 1.54 17.59
CA TYR A 224 2.07 2.63 16.90
C TYR A 224 0.57 2.38 16.78
N ASN A 225 0.12 1.18 17.11
CA ASN A 225 -1.27 0.78 17.02
C ASN A 225 -2.20 1.63 17.88
N THR A 226 -3.41 1.81 17.37
CA THR A 226 -4.59 2.28 18.08
C THR A 226 -5.65 1.18 18.06
N ASN A 227 -6.65 1.26 18.92
CA ASN A 227 -7.78 0.31 18.89
C ASN A 227 -8.45 0.27 17.50
N GLU A 228 -8.52 1.42 16.82
CA GLU A 228 -9.08 1.49 15.46
C GLU A 228 -8.19 0.78 14.44
N SER A 229 -6.87 1.01 14.45
CA SER A 229 -5.96 0.36 13.50
C SER A 229 -5.89 -1.15 13.71
N ILE A 230 -5.94 -1.61 14.96
CA ILE A 230 -6.01 -3.05 15.29
C ILE A 230 -7.28 -3.65 14.69
N ARG A 231 -8.45 -3.10 15.01
CA ARG A 231 -9.74 -3.58 14.52
C ARG A 231 -9.80 -3.60 12.99
N LEU A 232 -9.33 -2.56 12.32
CA LEU A 232 -9.32 -2.50 10.86
C LEU A 232 -8.36 -3.50 10.23
N ALA A 233 -7.22 -3.79 10.87
CA ALA A 233 -6.30 -4.82 10.44
C ALA A 233 -6.91 -6.23 10.57
N GLU A 234 -7.56 -6.54 11.70
CA GLU A 234 -8.28 -7.79 11.94
C GLU A 234 -9.40 -7.99 10.91
N GLU A 235 -10.24 -6.96 10.71
CA GLU A 235 -11.31 -7.01 9.70
C GLU A 235 -10.74 -7.25 8.29
N ALA A 236 -9.65 -6.56 7.92
CA ALA A 236 -9.01 -6.73 6.62
C ALA A 236 -8.46 -8.16 6.43
N VAL A 237 -7.81 -8.73 7.45
CA VAL A 237 -7.33 -10.12 7.40
C VAL A 237 -8.48 -11.08 7.18
N CYS A 238 -9.58 -10.96 7.94
CA CYS A 238 -10.76 -11.81 7.79
C CYS A 238 -11.39 -11.72 6.40
N GLU A 239 -11.53 -10.50 5.87
CA GLU A 239 -12.07 -10.26 4.54
C GLU A 239 -11.18 -10.83 3.44
N ILE A 240 -9.85 -10.67 3.54
CA ILE A 240 -8.89 -11.22 2.57
C ILE A 240 -8.92 -12.75 2.57
N PHE A 241 -8.89 -13.38 3.74
CA PHE A 241 -9.00 -14.85 3.85
C PHE A 241 -10.29 -15.40 3.24
N ARG A 242 -11.38 -14.64 3.32
CA ARG A 242 -12.67 -15.06 2.78
C ARG A 242 -12.85 -14.79 1.29
N TYR A 243 -12.35 -13.67 0.78
CA TYR A 243 -12.73 -13.15 -0.54
C TYR A 243 -11.60 -13.10 -1.57
N LEU A 244 -10.32 -13.24 -1.18
CA LEU A 244 -9.22 -13.16 -2.15
C LEU A 244 -9.26 -14.30 -3.16
N GLU A 245 -9.40 -15.53 -2.71
CA GLU A 245 -9.47 -16.68 -3.63
C GLU A 245 -10.73 -16.68 -4.51
N PRO A 246 -11.95 -16.37 -4.02
CA PRO A 246 -13.09 -16.12 -4.88
C PRO A 246 -12.81 -15.08 -5.96
N ALA A 247 -12.29 -13.91 -5.60
CA ALA A 247 -11.94 -12.86 -6.57
C ALA A 247 -10.83 -13.28 -7.56
N TYR A 248 -9.90 -14.16 -7.15
CA TYR A 248 -8.88 -14.75 -8.01
C TYR A 248 -9.46 -15.75 -9.00
N ARG A 249 -10.38 -16.61 -8.55
CA ARG A 249 -11.00 -17.65 -9.38
C ARG A 249 -11.94 -17.06 -10.41
N ASP A 250 -12.79 -16.13 -9.98
CA ASP A 250 -13.80 -15.46 -10.78
C ASP A 250 -13.66 -13.93 -10.69
N GLY A 251 -13.23 -13.30 -11.78
CA GLY A 251 -13.14 -11.85 -11.88
C GLY A 251 -14.49 -11.15 -11.89
N ASP A 252 -15.56 -11.85 -12.20
CA ASP A 252 -16.92 -11.33 -12.27
C ASP A 252 -17.68 -11.44 -10.93
N ASP A 253 -17.09 -12.06 -9.90
CA ASP A 253 -17.63 -12.05 -8.54
C ASP A 253 -17.52 -10.64 -7.94
N MET A 254 -18.56 -9.83 -8.17
CA MET A 254 -18.63 -8.44 -7.72
C MET A 254 -18.66 -8.30 -6.21
N GLU A 255 -19.17 -9.30 -5.48
CA GLU A 255 -19.12 -9.29 -4.02
C GLU A 255 -17.67 -9.44 -3.55
N ALA A 256 -16.97 -10.46 -4.04
CA ALA A 256 -15.57 -10.69 -3.70
C ALA A 256 -14.69 -9.49 -4.09
N ARG A 257 -14.89 -8.90 -5.28
CA ARG A 257 -14.19 -7.68 -5.71
C ARG A 257 -14.46 -6.50 -4.77
N THR A 258 -15.71 -6.30 -4.36
CA THR A 258 -16.10 -5.23 -3.43
C THR A 258 -15.41 -5.41 -2.09
N GLN A 259 -15.49 -6.62 -1.52
CA GLN A 259 -14.90 -6.91 -0.23
C GLN A 259 -13.37 -6.79 -0.26
N MET A 260 -12.71 -7.20 -1.34
CA MET A 260 -11.27 -7.01 -1.49
C MET A 260 -10.86 -5.54 -1.55
N LEU A 261 -11.62 -4.66 -2.23
CA LEU A 261 -11.37 -3.21 -2.21
C LEU A 261 -11.54 -2.65 -0.80
N ILE A 262 -12.58 -3.06 -0.08
CA ILE A 262 -12.81 -2.64 1.30
C ILE A 262 -11.69 -3.13 2.22
N ALA A 263 -11.26 -4.38 2.06
CA ALA A 263 -10.14 -4.96 2.81
C ALA A 263 -8.83 -4.19 2.56
N ALA A 264 -8.50 -3.91 1.29
CA ALA A 264 -7.32 -3.11 0.94
C ALA A 264 -7.38 -1.69 1.54
N TYR A 265 -8.55 -1.04 1.49
CA TYR A 265 -8.78 0.26 2.13
C TYR A 265 -8.56 0.20 3.66
N LYS A 266 -9.10 -0.84 4.34
CA LYS A 266 -8.91 -1.03 5.78
C LYS A 266 -7.44 -1.30 6.14
N ALA A 267 -6.79 -2.21 5.40
CA ALA A 267 -5.36 -2.52 5.55
C ALA A 267 -4.51 -1.27 5.33
N GLY A 268 -4.82 -0.50 4.29
CA GLY A 268 -4.15 0.75 3.95
C GLY A 268 -4.21 1.78 5.07
N PHE A 269 -5.38 1.98 5.68
CA PHE A 269 -5.52 2.87 6.83
C PHE A 269 -4.79 2.32 8.07
N ALA A 270 -4.87 1.02 8.32
CA ALA A 270 -4.21 0.39 9.47
C ALA A 270 -2.70 0.57 9.40
N PHE A 271 -2.05 0.25 8.27
CA PHE A 271 -0.61 0.40 8.16
C PHE A 271 -0.15 1.86 8.04
N THR A 272 -0.97 2.74 7.46
CA THR A 272 -0.67 4.19 7.49
C THR A 272 -0.47 4.68 8.90
N ARG A 273 -1.20 4.13 9.87
CA ARG A 273 -1.09 4.48 11.29
C ARG A 273 -0.01 3.67 12.01
N ALA A 274 0.04 2.37 11.75
CA ALA A 274 0.90 1.44 12.48
C ALA A 274 2.30 1.26 11.86
N GLY A 275 2.48 1.63 10.60
CA GLY A 275 3.68 1.34 9.82
C GLY A 275 3.66 -0.07 9.23
N VAL A 276 4.67 -0.36 8.43
CA VAL A 276 4.99 -1.68 7.88
C VAL A 276 6.16 -2.30 8.65
N GLY A 277 6.64 -3.46 8.24
CA GLY A 277 7.65 -4.20 8.99
C GLY A 277 8.79 -4.79 8.15
N ASN A 278 9.38 -5.89 8.64
CA ASN A 278 10.53 -6.52 7.99
C ASN A 278 10.18 -7.18 6.65
N VAL A 279 8.91 -7.57 6.44
CA VAL A 279 8.47 -8.10 5.13
C VAL A 279 8.66 -7.03 4.06
N HIS A 280 8.10 -5.85 4.27
CA HIS A 280 8.23 -4.74 3.32
C HIS A 280 9.68 -4.27 3.17
N ALA A 281 10.43 -4.18 4.26
CA ALA A 281 11.83 -3.76 4.20
C ALA A 281 12.69 -4.69 3.31
N ILE A 282 12.45 -6.02 3.37
CA ILE A 282 13.13 -6.98 2.50
C ILE A 282 12.55 -6.93 1.08
N ALA A 283 11.23 -6.86 0.92
CA ALA A 283 10.57 -6.82 -0.39
C ALA A 283 11.02 -5.63 -1.25
N HIS A 284 11.24 -4.48 -0.63
CA HIS A 284 11.73 -3.28 -1.33
C HIS A 284 13.11 -3.49 -1.95
N THR A 285 13.97 -4.29 -1.32
CA THR A 285 15.29 -4.62 -1.89
C THR A 285 15.18 -5.44 -3.17
N LEU A 286 14.23 -6.37 -3.23
CA LEU A 286 13.92 -7.15 -4.44
C LEU A 286 13.34 -6.26 -5.56
N GLY A 287 12.48 -5.33 -5.19
CA GLY A 287 11.99 -4.32 -6.12
C GLY A 287 13.08 -3.42 -6.70
N GLY A 288 14.07 -3.05 -5.86
CA GLY A 288 15.20 -2.20 -6.26
C GLY A 288 16.22 -2.90 -7.13
N LEU A 289 16.63 -4.14 -6.77
CA LEU A 289 17.69 -4.87 -7.47
C LEU A 289 17.18 -5.66 -8.68
N TYR A 290 15.99 -6.26 -8.58
CA TYR A 290 15.49 -7.22 -9.55
C TYR A 290 14.18 -6.79 -10.24
N ASN A 291 13.67 -5.60 -9.89
CA ASN A 291 12.39 -5.10 -10.39
C ASN A 291 11.22 -6.10 -10.12
N THR A 292 11.33 -6.86 -9.02
CA THR A 292 10.31 -7.82 -8.60
C THR A 292 9.01 -7.07 -8.29
N PRO A 293 7.84 -7.51 -8.79
CA PRO A 293 6.56 -6.91 -8.44
C PRO A 293 6.34 -6.90 -6.93
N HIS A 294 6.03 -5.73 -6.38
CA HIS A 294 5.97 -5.47 -4.93
C HIS A 294 5.09 -6.48 -4.17
N GLY A 295 3.84 -6.66 -4.61
CA GLY A 295 2.92 -7.59 -3.96
C GLY A 295 3.34 -9.07 -4.08
N LEU A 296 4.07 -9.43 -5.15
CA LEU A 296 4.65 -10.77 -5.29
C LEU A 296 5.77 -10.98 -4.26
N ALA A 297 6.66 -10.00 -4.10
CA ALA A 297 7.73 -10.08 -3.10
C ALA A 297 7.14 -10.21 -1.68
N ASN A 298 6.16 -9.37 -1.34
CA ASN A 298 5.48 -9.44 -0.05
C ASN A 298 4.80 -10.79 0.20
N ALA A 299 4.11 -11.36 -0.80
CA ALA A 299 3.42 -12.64 -0.69
C ALA A 299 4.37 -13.82 -0.35
N VAL A 300 5.56 -13.83 -0.96
CA VAL A 300 6.57 -14.86 -0.74
C VAL A 300 7.24 -14.68 0.62
N ILE A 301 7.59 -13.44 0.98
CA ILE A 301 8.38 -13.15 2.18
C ILE A 301 7.53 -13.25 3.46
N LEU A 302 6.24 -12.92 3.40
CA LEU A 302 5.36 -12.86 4.59
C LEU A 302 5.44 -14.12 5.45
N PRO A 303 5.16 -15.35 4.96
CA PRO A 303 5.17 -16.55 5.80
C PRO A 303 6.55 -16.83 6.38
N ILE A 304 7.64 -16.54 5.65
CA ILE A 304 9.02 -16.76 6.09
C ILE A 304 9.36 -15.85 7.29
N VAL A 305 8.98 -14.57 7.21
CA VAL A 305 9.23 -13.60 8.29
C VAL A 305 8.37 -13.91 9.51
N LEU A 306 7.11 -14.32 9.32
CA LEU A 306 6.23 -14.68 10.44
C LEU A 306 6.77 -15.89 11.22
N GLU A 307 7.29 -16.92 10.53
CA GLU A 307 7.98 -18.04 11.17
C GLU A 307 9.24 -17.61 11.90
N ASP A 308 10.05 -16.74 11.27
CA ASP A 308 11.27 -16.24 11.89
C ASP A 308 10.97 -15.43 13.16
N TYR A 309 9.86 -14.71 13.23
CA TYR A 309 9.48 -13.99 14.45
C TYR A 309 9.21 -14.92 15.64
N GLY A 310 8.73 -16.15 15.40
CA GLY A 310 8.55 -17.19 16.40
C GLY A 310 7.66 -16.74 17.56
N GLU A 311 8.07 -17.07 18.79
CA GLU A 311 7.31 -16.79 20.01
C GLU A 311 6.87 -15.32 20.19
N ALA A 312 7.60 -14.39 19.57
CA ALA A 312 7.27 -12.96 19.67
C ALA A 312 5.90 -12.59 19.08
N VAL A 313 5.31 -13.46 18.25
CA VAL A 313 4.04 -13.21 17.55
C VAL A 313 3.00 -14.33 17.73
N TYR A 314 3.30 -15.41 18.47
CA TYR A 314 2.40 -16.56 18.56
C TYR A 314 1.00 -16.19 19.07
N GLU A 315 0.87 -15.46 20.16
CA GLU A 315 -0.41 -15.02 20.73
C GLU A 315 -1.25 -14.24 19.68
N LYS A 316 -0.61 -13.28 19.00
CA LYS A 316 -1.28 -12.44 18.00
C LYS A 316 -1.70 -13.24 16.76
N LEU A 317 -0.83 -14.15 16.27
CA LEU A 317 -1.16 -14.98 15.12
C LEU A 317 -2.21 -16.05 15.46
N ALA A 318 -2.19 -16.58 16.70
CA ALA A 318 -3.23 -17.48 17.20
C ALA A 318 -4.60 -16.80 17.20
N HIS A 319 -4.67 -15.54 17.61
CA HIS A 319 -5.90 -14.75 17.55
C HIS A 319 -6.38 -14.54 16.10
N LEU A 320 -5.47 -14.24 15.16
CA LEU A 320 -5.82 -14.15 13.73
C LEU A 320 -6.32 -15.49 13.16
N ALA A 321 -5.73 -16.62 13.58
CA ALA A 321 -6.22 -17.96 13.21
C ALA A 321 -7.68 -18.18 13.66
N GLU A 322 -7.99 -17.76 14.89
CA GLU A 322 -9.36 -17.83 15.43
C GLU A 322 -10.34 -16.98 14.62
N LEU A 323 -9.99 -15.73 14.34
CA LEU A 323 -10.83 -14.80 13.60
C LEU A 323 -11.08 -15.24 12.15
N THR A 324 -10.08 -15.83 11.51
CA THR A 324 -10.17 -16.28 10.10
C THR A 324 -10.83 -17.65 9.93
N GLY A 325 -11.08 -18.37 11.03
CA GLY A 325 -11.66 -19.70 11.00
C GLY A 325 -10.70 -20.78 10.47
N VAL A 326 -9.39 -20.53 10.51
CA VAL A 326 -8.38 -21.54 10.19
C VAL A 326 -8.51 -22.69 11.18
N LYS A 327 -8.56 -23.92 10.67
CA LYS A 327 -8.69 -25.11 11.53
C LYS A 327 -7.37 -25.35 12.31
N TYR A 328 -7.48 -25.38 13.59
CA TYR A 328 -6.36 -25.62 14.50
C TYR A 328 -6.80 -26.39 15.74
N SER A 329 -5.82 -26.91 16.49
CA SER A 329 -5.99 -27.45 17.85
C SER A 329 -4.74 -27.17 18.65
N GLY A 330 -4.87 -27.00 19.96
CA GLY A 330 -3.73 -26.91 20.86
C GLY A 330 -3.32 -25.51 21.29
N THR A 331 -2.03 -25.29 21.40
CA THR A 331 -1.37 -24.10 21.95
C THR A 331 -1.36 -22.92 20.96
N ASP A 332 -1.06 -21.72 21.42
CA ASP A 332 -0.90 -20.54 20.56
C ASP A 332 0.19 -20.72 19.52
N ALA A 333 1.26 -21.48 19.82
CA ALA A 333 2.29 -21.81 18.84
C ALA A 333 1.73 -22.68 17.69
N GLU A 334 0.88 -23.68 17.99
CA GLU A 334 0.26 -24.54 17.00
C GLU A 334 -0.78 -23.77 16.17
N LYS A 335 -1.56 -22.89 16.81
CA LYS A 335 -2.51 -21.98 16.11
C LYS A 335 -1.77 -21.01 15.19
N ALA A 336 -0.69 -20.38 15.67
CA ALA A 336 0.14 -19.48 14.88
C ALA A 336 0.74 -20.18 13.66
N LYS A 337 1.25 -21.41 13.86
CA LYS A 337 1.74 -22.23 12.77
C LYS A 337 0.65 -22.52 11.75
N ALA A 338 -0.54 -22.91 12.17
CA ALA A 338 -1.67 -23.19 11.29
C ALA A 338 -2.06 -21.93 10.46
N PHE A 339 -2.02 -20.74 11.05
CA PHE A 339 -2.25 -19.48 10.32
C PHE A 339 -1.19 -19.24 9.23
N ILE A 340 0.09 -19.45 9.55
CA ILE A 340 1.20 -19.31 8.60
C ILE A 340 1.10 -20.36 7.48
N ASP A 341 0.78 -21.61 7.84
CA ASP A 341 0.60 -22.71 6.88
C ASP A 341 -0.57 -22.42 5.92
N GLU A 342 -1.65 -21.78 6.40
CA GLU A 342 -2.76 -21.36 5.54
C GLU A 342 -2.36 -20.25 4.58
N ILE A 343 -1.55 -19.27 5.00
CA ILE A 343 -0.98 -18.26 4.10
C ILE A 343 -0.17 -18.93 2.98
N ARG A 344 0.67 -19.91 3.31
CA ARG A 344 1.41 -20.70 2.31
C ARG A 344 0.46 -21.49 1.40
N ALA A 345 -0.60 -22.05 1.95
CA ALA A 345 -1.61 -22.77 1.18
C ALA A 345 -2.36 -21.86 0.21
N MET A 346 -2.75 -20.65 0.65
CA MET A 346 -3.33 -19.62 -0.21
C MET A 346 -2.39 -19.24 -1.36
N ASN A 347 -1.10 -19.01 -1.07
CA ASN A 347 -0.09 -18.73 -2.09
C ASN A 347 -0.05 -19.84 -3.14
N ARG A 348 0.04 -21.11 -2.71
CA ARG A 348 0.05 -22.27 -3.63
C ARG A 348 -1.22 -22.36 -4.49
N ARG A 349 -2.41 -22.16 -3.90
CA ARG A 349 -3.69 -22.20 -4.64
C ARG A 349 -3.84 -21.07 -5.66
N MET A 350 -3.10 -19.98 -5.46
CA MET A 350 -3.06 -18.82 -6.36
C MET A 350 -1.79 -18.76 -7.23
N GLU A 351 -1.03 -19.86 -7.29
CA GLU A 351 0.16 -20.01 -8.16
C GLU A 351 1.28 -18.98 -7.84
N ILE A 352 1.36 -18.54 -6.59
CA ILE A 352 2.45 -17.71 -6.10
C ILE A 352 3.61 -18.62 -5.68
N PRO A 353 4.86 -18.37 -6.14
CA PRO A 353 6.01 -19.21 -5.79
C PRO A 353 6.31 -19.17 -4.31
N THR A 354 7.05 -20.16 -3.82
CA THR A 354 7.47 -20.28 -2.41
C THR A 354 8.73 -19.47 -2.10
N GLY A 355 9.56 -19.20 -3.11
CA GLY A 355 10.84 -18.49 -3.00
C GLY A 355 11.24 -17.86 -4.34
N PHE A 356 12.51 -17.40 -4.42
CA PHE A 356 13.09 -16.76 -5.61
C PHE A 356 14.53 -17.27 -5.87
N ASP A 357 14.71 -18.02 -6.92
CA ASP A 357 16.01 -18.59 -7.36
C ASP A 357 16.92 -17.58 -8.08
N PHE A 358 16.39 -16.44 -8.48
CA PHE A 358 17.14 -15.39 -9.19
C PHE A 358 17.99 -14.49 -8.29
N ILE A 359 17.84 -14.58 -6.96
CA ILE A 359 18.60 -13.76 -6.02
C ILE A 359 20.06 -14.23 -6.02
N GLN A 360 20.98 -13.31 -6.29
CA GLN A 360 22.41 -13.64 -6.39
C GLN A 360 23.11 -13.47 -5.03
N GLU A 361 23.95 -14.44 -4.66
CA GLU A 361 24.74 -14.40 -3.42
C GLU A 361 25.50 -13.08 -3.20
N LYS A 362 26.06 -12.50 -4.27
CA LYS A 362 26.78 -11.23 -4.21
C LYS A 362 25.94 -10.02 -3.79
N ASP A 363 24.62 -10.09 -3.99
CA ASP A 363 23.68 -8.99 -3.71
C ASP A 363 23.12 -9.06 -2.29
N ILE A 364 23.22 -10.22 -1.62
CA ILE A 364 22.69 -10.40 -0.25
C ILE A 364 23.23 -9.35 0.74
N PRO A 365 24.54 -9.02 0.78
CA PRO A 365 25.04 -8.01 1.70
C PRO A 365 24.39 -6.63 1.50
N GLN A 366 24.13 -6.25 0.24
CA GLN A 366 23.47 -5.00 -0.10
C GLN A 366 21.98 -5.01 0.28
N MET A 367 21.28 -6.15 0.05
CA MET A 367 19.89 -6.33 0.49
C MET A 367 19.77 -6.19 2.01
N VAL A 368 20.66 -6.83 2.77
CA VAL A 368 20.71 -6.75 4.24
C VAL A 368 20.91 -5.28 4.68
N GLU A 369 21.83 -4.58 4.06
CA GLU A 369 22.12 -3.17 4.40
C GLU A 369 20.88 -2.30 4.15
N TRP A 370 20.27 -2.40 2.98
CA TRP A 370 19.09 -1.60 2.62
C TRP A 370 17.87 -1.93 3.50
N ALA A 371 17.55 -3.22 3.70
CA ALA A 371 16.43 -3.61 4.53
C ALA A 371 16.59 -3.13 5.98
N LEU A 372 17.79 -3.23 6.56
CA LEU A 372 18.05 -2.75 7.92
C LEU A 372 18.05 -1.22 8.02
N ALA A 373 18.54 -0.51 7.00
CA ALA A 373 18.52 0.95 6.97
C ALA A 373 17.09 1.49 6.87
N GLU A 374 16.23 0.81 6.13
CA GLU A 374 14.82 1.17 6.00
C GLU A 374 14.03 0.87 7.27
N ALA A 375 14.18 -0.35 7.82
CA ALA A 375 13.42 -0.76 8.99
C ALA A 375 13.80 0.02 10.26
N ASN A 376 15.05 0.39 10.42
CA ASN A 376 15.54 0.93 11.69
C ASN A 376 15.93 2.43 11.63
N PRO A 377 15.50 3.22 12.61
CA PRO A 377 14.76 2.87 13.82
C PRO A 377 13.22 2.93 13.65
N VAL A 378 12.72 3.22 12.46
CA VAL A 378 11.35 3.72 12.23
C VAL A 378 10.27 2.64 12.33
N TYR A 379 10.54 1.45 11.75
CA TYR A 379 9.51 0.41 11.70
C TYR A 379 9.29 -0.27 13.06
N PRO A 380 8.04 -0.32 13.52
CA PRO A 380 7.72 -0.85 14.84
C PRO A 380 7.57 -2.38 14.84
N VAL A 381 8.60 -3.05 14.35
CA VAL A 381 8.62 -4.52 14.16
C VAL A 381 8.57 -5.27 15.49
N PRO A 382 7.91 -6.45 15.57
CA PRO A 382 7.96 -7.30 16.77
C PRO A 382 9.38 -7.68 17.15
N VAL A 383 10.17 -8.07 16.15
CA VAL A 383 11.57 -8.46 16.30
C VAL A 383 12.48 -7.57 15.48
N VAL A 384 13.35 -6.84 16.16
CA VAL A 384 14.38 -6.02 15.51
C VAL A 384 15.47 -6.95 14.97
N TYR A 385 15.71 -6.91 13.67
CA TYR A 385 16.74 -7.71 13.01
C TYR A 385 18.11 -7.07 13.17
N ASP A 386 19.10 -7.95 13.32
CA ASP A 386 20.50 -7.65 13.05
C ASP A 386 20.92 -8.19 11.67
N LYS A 387 22.16 -7.94 11.27
CA LYS A 387 22.66 -8.37 9.96
C LYS A 387 22.55 -9.89 9.76
N LYS A 388 22.93 -10.69 10.77
CA LYS A 388 22.92 -12.15 10.69
C LYS A 388 21.51 -12.72 10.51
N ARG A 389 20.53 -12.20 11.27
CA ARG A 389 19.14 -12.64 11.18
C ARG A 389 18.48 -12.21 9.86
N CYS A 390 18.72 -10.96 9.43
CA CYS A 390 18.21 -10.48 8.14
C CYS A 390 18.76 -11.32 6.98
N GLU A 391 20.07 -11.60 6.98
CA GLU A 391 20.70 -12.47 5.99
C GLU A 391 20.11 -13.89 5.99
N ALA A 392 19.89 -14.48 7.15
CA ALA A 392 19.30 -15.82 7.27
C ALA A 392 17.89 -15.87 6.66
N VAL A 393 17.07 -14.83 6.87
CA VAL A 393 15.74 -14.73 6.26
C VAL A 393 15.84 -14.59 4.74
N ILE A 394 16.75 -13.75 4.23
CA ILE A 394 16.95 -13.59 2.77
C ILE A 394 17.40 -14.93 2.15
N ARG A 395 18.30 -15.68 2.80
CA ARG A 395 18.73 -17.01 2.32
C ARG A 395 17.57 -18.00 2.25
N ARG A 396 16.66 -17.98 3.23
CA ARG A 396 15.47 -18.84 3.19
C ARG A 396 14.57 -18.54 1.97
N ILE A 397 14.50 -17.28 1.51
CA ILE A 397 13.75 -16.95 0.31
C ILE A 397 14.33 -17.64 -0.94
N ILE A 398 15.66 -17.88 -0.96
CA ILE A 398 16.34 -18.62 -2.03
C ILE A 398 16.10 -20.12 -1.86
N ASP A 399 16.27 -20.64 -0.66
CA ASP A 399 16.20 -22.08 -0.36
C ASP A 399 14.79 -22.67 -0.54
N GLU A 400 13.74 -21.84 -0.40
CA GLU A 400 12.33 -22.23 -0.57
C GLU A 400 11.83 -22.07 -2.03
N ALA A 401 12.70 -21.70 -2.99
CA ALA A 401 12.37 -21.46 -4.41
C ALA A 401 12.04 -22.73 -5.22
#